data_e15bdd38de2e4ad9586b66d149501c68
#
_entry.id   e15bdd38de2e4ad9586b66d149501c68
#
_cell.length_a   1.000
_cell.length_b   1.000
_cell.length_c   1.000
_cell.angle_alpha   90.00
_cell.angle_beta   90.00
_cell.angle_gamma   90.00
#
_symmetry.space_group_name_H-M   'P 1'
#
loop_
_entity.id
_entity.type
_entity.pdbx_description
1 polymer ?
#
loop_
_entity_poly.entity_id
_entity_poly.type
_entity_poly.pdbx_seq_one_letter_code
_entity_poly.pdbx_strand_id
1 'polypeptide(L)' 'MKVKELIKILKKLPQNYKVIMFDGPLYYTPHIIKDVKDTKFKDDKKFKECVIID' A
#
# COMPACT_ATOMS: atom_id res chain seq x y z
N MET A 1 -5.71 7.08 -11.11
CA MET A 1 -5.29 5.66 -11.29
C MET A 1 -6.46 4.83 -11.77
N LYS A 2 -6.26 4.00 -12.76
CA LYS A 2 -7.30 3.11 -13.26
C LYS A 2 -7.24 1.77 -12.52
N VAL A 3 -8.38 1.07 -12.47
CA VAL A 3 -8.46 -0.24 -11.79
C VAL A 3 -7.40 -1.20 -12.30
N LYS A 4 -7.19 -1.27 -13.60
CA LYS A 4 -6.19 -2.18 -14.19
C LYS A 4 -4.77 -1.88 -13.73
N GLU A 5 -4.47 -0.61 -13.46
CA GLU A 5 -3.17 -0.19 -12.96
C GLU A 5 -2.97 -0.66 -11.52
N LEU A 6 -4.00 -0.50 -10.70
CA LEU A 6 -3.96 -0.95 -9.31
C LEU A 6 -3.80 -2.46 -9.22
N ILE A 7 -4.55 -3.21 -10.02
CA ILE A 7 -4.44 -4.68 -10.07
C ILE A 7 -3.02 -5.09 -10.42
N LYS A 8 -2.42 -4.44 -11.42
CA LYS A 8 -1.07 -4.74 -11.86
C LYS A 8 -0.04 -4.53 -10.75
N ILE A 9 -0.19 -3.45 -9.99
CA ILE A 9 0.69 -3.16 -8.85
C ILE A 9 0.50 -4.20 -7.76
N LEU A 10 -0.74 -4.48 -7.38
CA LEU A 10 -1.05 -5.40 -6.30
C LEU A 10 -0.61 -6.84 -6.59
N LYS A 11 -0.62 -7.26 -7.84
CA LYS A 11 -0.15 -8.59 -8.22
C LYS A 11 1.32 -8.83 -7.94
N LYS A 12 2.10 -7.76 -7.89
CA LYS A 12 3.55 -7.85 -7.63
C LYS A 12 3.86 -7.90 -6.13
N LEU A 13 2.87 -7.71 -5.29
CA LEU A 13 3.04 -7.67 -3.85
C LEU A 13 2.60 -9.00 -3.22
N PRO A 14 3.10 -9.33 -2.01
CA PRO A 14 2.68 -10.56 -1.32
C PRO A 14 1.16 -10.58 -1.12
N GLN A 15 0.52 -11.64 -1.58
CA GLN A 15 -0.93 -11.70 -1.66
C GLN A 15 -1.62 -11.90 -0.31
N ASN A 16 -0.90 -12.38 0.69
CA ASN A 16 -1.43 -12.60 2.03
C ASN A 16 -1.17 -11.42 2.98
N TYR A 17 -0.60 -10.33 2.47
CA TYR A 17 -0.37 -9.13 3.28
C TYR A 17 -1.66 -8.37 3.51
N LYS A 18 -1.75 -7.68 4.64
CA LYS A 18 -2.84 -6.77 4.93
C LYS A 18 -2.65 -5.46 4.17
N VAL A 19 -3.74 -4.82 3.82
CA VAL A 19 -3.72 -3.51 3.17
C VAL A 19 -4.03 -2.45 4.21
N ILE A 20 -3.17 -1.43 4.31
CA ILE A 20 -3.35 -0.31 5.21
C ILE A 20 -3.41 0.97 4.40
N MET A 21 -4.42 1.78 4.67
CA MET A 21 -4.59 3.08 4.05
C MET A 21 -4.43 4.15 5.13
N PHE A 22 -3.67 5.19 4.82
CA PHE A 22 -3.55 6.32 5.71
C PHE A 22 -4.66 7.34 5.42
N ASP A 23 -5.01 8.13 6.42
CA ASP A 23 -6.03 9.16 6.27
C ASP A 23 -5.62 10.15 5.20
N GLY A 24 -6.61 10.51 4.38
CA GLY A 24 -6.42 11.45 3.30
C GLY A 24 -7.74 12.08 2.91
N PRO A 25 -7.77 12.95 1.92
CA PRO A 25 -9.02 13.49 1.41
C PRO A 25 -9.89 12.36 0.83
N LEU A 26 -11.21 12.55 0.86
CA LEU A 26 -12.15 11.55 0.36
C LEU A 26 -11.92 11.16 -1.11
N TYR A 27 -11.38 12.09 -1.88
CA TYR A 27 -11.13 11.88 -3.30
C TYR A 27 -9.68 12.22 -3.60
N TYR A 28 -8.84 11.22 -3.78
CA TYR A 28 -7.46 11.43 -4.17
C TYR A 28 -6.92 10.19 -4.89
N THR A 29 -5.90 10.41 -5.70
CA THR A 29 -5.18 9.32 -6.34
C THR A 29 -4.04 8.89 -5.43
N PRO A 30 -3.93 7.61 -5.09
CA PRO A 30 -2.81 7.12 -4.29
C PRO A 30 -1.47 7.40 -4.98
N HIS A 31 -0.51 7.89 -4.22
CA HIS A 31 0.86 8.13 -4.71
C HIS A 31 1.78 6.97 -4.38
N ILE A 32 1.50 6.28 -3.28
CA ILE A 32 2.34 5.19 -2.80
C ILE A 32 1.47 3.96 -2.64
N ILE A 33 1.86 2.87 -3.32
CA ILE A 33 1.27 1.55 -3.12
C ILE A 33 2.45 0.60 -3.10
N LYS A 34 2.93 0.26 -1.90
CA LYS A 34 4.16 -0.51 -1.74
C LYS A 34 4.09 -1.44 -0.54
N ASP A 35 4.95 -2.46 -0.56
CA ASP A 35 5.25 -3.24 0.63
C ASP A 35 5.80 -2.30 1.71
N VAL A 36 5.39 -2.51 2.96
CA VAL A 36 5.80 -1.66 4.08
C VAL A 36 7.33 -1.56 4.22
N LYS A 37 8.05 -2.61 3.89
CA LYS A 37 9.53 -2.61 3.98
C LYS A 37 10.19 -1.63 3.03
N ASP A 38 9.48 -1.19 1.99
CA ASP A 38 9.97 -0.21 1.02
C ASP A 38 9.52 1.21 1.36
N THR A 39 8.98 1.43 2.55
CA THR A 39 8.49 2.71 3.01
C THR A 39 9.21 3.16 4.27
N LYS A 40 8.94 4.40 4.70
CA LYS A 40 9.46 4.94 5.95
C LYS A 40 8.94 4.21 7.19
N PHE A 41 7.92 3.37 7.04
CA PHE A 41 7.32 2.61 8.14
C PHE A 41 7.92 1.22 8.30
N LYS A 42 8.99 0.90 7.59
CA LYS A 42 9.61 -0.44 7.59
C LYS A 42 9.99 -0.96 8.96
N ASP A 43 10.35 -0.06 9.88
CA ASP A 43 10.80 -0.43 11.22
C ASP A 43 9.66 -0.36 12.26
N ASP A 44 8.45 -0.02 11.83
CA ASP A 44 7.31 0.07 12.73
C ASP A 44 6.67 -1.30 12.89
N LYS A 45 6.71 -1.82 14.12
CA LYS A 45 6.17 -3.13 14.43
C LYS A 45 4.66 -3.26 14.20
N LYS A 46 3.96 -2.13 14.13
CA LYS A 46 2.51 -2.11 13.89
C LYS A 46 2.16 -2.52 12.46
N PHE A 47 3.10 -2.38 11.54
CA PHE A 47 2.86 -2.55 10.11
C PHE A 47 3.61 -3.73 9.50
N LYS A 48 3.70 -4.83 10.24
CA LYS A 48 4.33 -6.05 9.72
C LYS A 48 3.46 -6.67 8.63
N GLU A 49 4.10 -7.13 7.57
CA GLU A 49 3.41 -7.82 6.48
C GLU A 49 2.21 -7.03 5.97
N CYS A 50 2.45 -5.77 5.63
CA CYS A 50 1.42 -4.86 5.15
C CYS A 50 1.80 -4.25 3.81
N VAL A 51 0.77 -3.95 3.02
CA VAL A 51 0.88 -3.10 1.85
C VAL A 51 0.36 -1.72 2.25
N ILE A 52 1.14 -0.70 1.97
CA ILE A 52 0.80 0.68 2.32
C ILE A 52 0.24 1.38 1.09
N ILE A 53 -0.92 2.01 1.26
CA ILE A 53 -1.53 2.89 0.27
C ILE A 53 -1.62 4.28 0.87
N ASP A 54 -0.97 5.23 0.21
CA ASP A 54 -0.92 6.62 0.71
C ASP A 54 -1.00 7.62 -0.44
#